data_5d30e15c43be636286760a9e69ef3c9a
#
_entry.id   5d30e15c43be636286760a9e69ef3c9a
#
_cell.length_a   1.000
_cell.length_b   1.000
_cell.length_c   1.000
_cell.angle_alpha   90.00
_cell.angle_beta   90.00
_cell.angle_gamma   90.00
#
_symmetry.space_group_name_H-M   'P 1'
#
loop_
_entity.id
_entity.type
_entity.pdbx_description
1 polymer ?
#
loop_
_entity_poly.entity_id
_entity_poly.type
_entity_poly.pdbx_seq_one_letter_code
_entity_poly.pdbx_strand_id
1 'polypeptide(L)'
;MKLINETAVNFQLRHNDARAYTLVEVLAASVILLMGVSAVLCLSSGTISQEEATRKVARGYCIQENAAQLYYLGLSPDEILKLLPIGISEMELNISDPKAVKINDIFMEVATVNVQLKSGSNDLRNALASTDFLNVRKERNLTPINVYRPVIR
;
A
#
# COMPACT_ATOMS: atom_id res chain seq x y z
N MET A 1 -22.17 8.92 76.30
CA MET A 1 -22.70 9.48 75.06
C MET A 1 -21.64 9.86 74.02
N LYS A 2 -20.40 9.46 74.20
CA LYS A 2 -19.25 9.77 73.29
C LYS A 2 -18.89 8.68 72.25
N LEU A 3 -19.28 7.43 72.54
CA LEU A 3 -18.92 6.24 71.73
C LEU A 3 -19.75 6.08 70.42
N ILE A 4 -20.92 6.71 70.34
CA ILE A 4 -21.81 6.58 69.15
C ILE A 4 -21.34 7.45 67.96
N ASN A 5 -20.63 8.54 68.21
CA ASN A 5 -20.19 9.46 67.17
C ASN A 5 -18.96 8.96 66.41
N GLU A 6 -18.06 8.18 67.04
CA GLU A 6 -16.84 7.70 66.38
C GLU A 6 -17.13 6.57 65.39
N THR A 7 -18.11 5.72 65.67
CA THR A 7 -18.52 4.64 64.76
C THR A 7 -19.21 5.16 63.50
N ALA A 8 -20.01 6.24 63.62
CA ALA A 8 -20.69 6.86 62.45
C ALA A 8 -19.71 7.57 61.54
N VAL A 9 -18.71 8.26 62.09
CA VAL A 9 -17.67 8.95 61.29
C VAL A 9 -16.78 7.95 60.54
N ASN A 10 -16.39 6.86 61.19
CA ASN A 10 -15.59 5.81 60.56
C ASN A 10 -16.35 5.05 59.45
N PHE A 11 -17.67 4.90 59.58
CA PHE A 11 -18.48 4.29 58.53
C PHE A 11 -18.62 5.17 57.27
N GLN A 12 -18.75 6.50 57.48
CA GLN A 12 -18.82 7.43 56.34
C GLN A 12 -17.49 7.57 55.59
N LEU A 13 -16.35 7.58 56.29
CA LEU A 13 -15.03 7.63 55.68
C LEU A 13 -14.77 6.39 54.80
N ARG A 14 -15.12 5.20 55.31
CA ARG A 14 -14.96 3.95 54.61
C ARG A 14 -15.83 3.82 53.37
N HIS A 15 -16.99 4.49 53.33
CA HIS A 15 -17.89 4.49 52.18
C HIS A 15 -17.41 5.45 51.06
N ASN A 16 -16.74 6.53 51.43
CA ASN A 16 -16.14 7.45 50.45
C ASN A 16 -14.91 6.86 49.77
N ASP A 17 -14.08 6.10 50.47
CA ASP A 17 -12.91 5.42 49.92
C ASP A 17 -13.32 4.35 48.91
N ALA A 18 -14.38 3.60 49.13
CA ALA A 18 -14.88 2.60 48.19
C ALA A 18 -15.38 3.24 46.87
N ARG A 19 -15.99 4.44 46.95
CA ARG A 19 -16.44 5.16 45.73
C ARG A 19 -15.28 5.76 44.96
N ALA A 20 -14.24 6.23 45.63
CA ALA A 20 -13.04 6.73 44.96
C ALA A 20 -12.28 5.62 44.24
N TYR A 21 -12.25 4.41 44.82
CA TYR A 21 -11.62 3.25 44.22
C TYR A 21 -12.32 2.81 42.92
N THR A 22 -13.65 2.77 42.91
CA THR A 22 -14.43 2.44 41.69
C THR A 22 -14.25 3.47 40.57
N LEU A 23 -14.10 4.75 40.90
CA LEU A 23 -13.89 5.80 39.90
C LEU A 23 -12.52 5.68 39.23
N VAL A 24 -11.48 5.37 40.02
CA VAL A 24 -10.12 5.14 39.46
C VAL A 24 -10.10 3.89 38.60
N GLU A 25 -10.80 2.84 38.99
CA GLU A 25 -10.89 1.59 38.23
C GLU A 25 -11.59 1.80 36.87
N VAL A 26 -12.69 2.54 36.84
CA VAL A 26 -13.39 2.90 35.60
C VAL A 26 -12.53 3.76 34.71
N LEU A 27 -11.78 4.73 35.26
CA LEU A 27 -10.83 5.52 34.49
C LEU A 27 -9.71 4.67 33.91
N ALA A 28 -9.12 3.78 34.71
CA ALA A 28 -8.06 2.88 34.24
C ALA A 28 -8.57 1.95 33.12
N ALA A 29 -9.76 1.36 33.30
CA ALA A 29 -10.38 0.51 32.28
C ALA A 29 -10.65 1.28 30.98
N SER A 30 -11.12 2.52 31.06
CA SER A 30 -11.40 3.36 29.88
C SER A 30 -10.13 3.71 29.12
N VAL A 31 -9.01 3.99 29.81
CA VAL A 31 -7.71 4.23 29.19
C VAL A 31 -7.20 3.00 28.45
N ILE A 32 -7.27 1.84 29.07
CA ILE A 32 -6.86 0.56 28.44
C ILE A 32 -7.71 0.29 27.19
N LEU A 33 -9.01 0.50 27.28
CA LEU A 33 -9.93 0.32 26.16
C LEU A 33 -9.61 1.28 24.99
N LEU A 34 -9.37 2.56 25.28
CA LEU A 34 -8.97 3.55 24.29
C LEU A 34 -7.63 3.19 23.61
N MET A 35 -6.64 2.70 24.38
CA MET A 35 -5.38 2.23 23.82
C MET A 35 -5.59 1.03 22.89
N GLY A 36 -6.44 0.08 23.29
CA GLY A 36 -6.77 -1.07 22.46
C GLY A 36 -7.44 -0.68 21.14
N VAL A 37 -8.43 0.19 21.19
CA VAL A 37 -9.12 0.70 19.99
C VAL A 37 -8.15 1.45 19.06
N SER A 38 -7.30 2.29 19.65
CA SER A 38 -6.29 3.04 18.87
C SER A 38 -5.32 2.12 18.16
N ALA A 39 -4.86 1.07 18.82
CA ALA A 39 -3.97 0.07 18.20
C ALA A 39 -4.63 -0.65 17.02
N VAL A 40 -5.90 -1.05 17.17
CA VAL A 40 -6.67 -1.70 16.10
C VAL A 40 -6.85 -0.76 14.91
N LEU A 41 -7.16 0.50 15.11
CA LEU A 41 -7.31 1.49 14.05
C LEU A 41 -5.99 1.73 13.30
N CYS A 42 -4.87 1.81 14.01
CA CYS A 42 -3.54 1.94 13.41
C CYS A 42 -3.19 0.73 12.54
N LEU A 43 -3.44 -0.49 13.01
CA LEU A 43 -3.21 -1.71 12.24
C LEU A 43 -4.11 -1.77 11.01
N SER A 44 -5.39 -1.45 11.15
CA SER A 44 -6.36 -1.46 10.05
C SER A 44 -5.97 -0.48 8.95
N SER A 45 -5.55 0.73 9.28
CA SER A 45 -5.09 1.70 8.28
C SER A 45 -3.84 1.24 7.54
N GLY A 46 -2.93 0.54 8.21
CA GLY A 46 -1.74 -0.05 7.62
C GLY A 46 -2.06 -1.13 6.59
N THR A 47 -3.00 -2.02 6.90
CA THR A 47 -3.39 -3.11 6.00
C THR A 47 -4.08 -2.61 4.74
N ILE A 48 -4.99 -1.64 4.84
CA ILE A 48 -5.68 -1.03 3.68
C ILE A 48 -4.66 -0.44 2.70
N SER A 49 -3.69 0.29 3.21
CA SER A 49 -2.66 0.92 2.40
C SER A 49 -1.74 -0.11 1.71
N GLN A 50 -1.43 -1.23 2.37
CA GLN A 50 -0.67 -2.33 1.77
C GLN A 50 -1.47 -3.04 0.67
N GLU A 51 -2.76 -3.26 0.90
CA GLU A 51 -3.65 -3.87 -0.08
C GLU A 51 -3.75 -3.01 -1.35
N GLU A 52 -3.91 -1.71 -1.21
CA GLU A 52 -3.94 -0.79 -2.34
C GLU A 52 -2.63 -0.81 -3.15
N ALA A 53 -1.48 -0.78 -2.46
CA ALA A 53 -0.17 -0.88 -3.10
C ALA A 53 0.00 -2.22 -3.84
N THR A 54 -0.42 -3.33 -3.24
CA THR A 54 -0.36 -4.66 -3.85
C THR A 54 -1.25 -4.74 -5.08
N ARG A 55 -2.46 -4.19 -5.03
CA ARG A 55 -3.39 -4.13 -6.17
C ARG A 55 -2.82 -3.32 -7.32
N LYS A 56 -2.17 -2.18 -7.05
CA LYS A 56 -1.50 -1.35 -8.07
C LYS A 56 -0.38 -2.12 -8.76
N VAL A 57 0.46 -2.79 -7.99
CA VAL A 57 1.54 -3.63 -8.51
C VAL A 57 1.00 -4.79 -9.35
N ALA A 58 -0.02 -5.50 -8.87
CA ALA A 58 -0.64 -6.60 -9.61
C ALA A 58 -1.23 -6.12 -10.94
N ARG A 59 -1.93 -4.99 -10.97
CA ARG A 59 -2.43 -4.38 -12.21
C ARG A 59 -1.29 -4.03 -13.16
N GLY A 60 -0.19 -3.48 -12.65
CA GLY A 60 1.00 -3.18 -13.45
C GLY A 60 1.56 -4.42 -14.13
N TYR A 61 1.69 -5.53 -13.41
CA TYR A 61 2.14 -6.79 -14.01
C TYR A 61 1.15 -7.34 -15.03
N CYS A 62 -0.17 -7.26 -14.79
CA CYS A 62 -1.17 -7.68 -15.77
C CYS A 62 -1.07 -6.86 -17.07
N ILE A 63 -0.88 -5.54 -16.98
CA ILE A 63 -0.73 -4.68 -18.16
C ILE A 63 0.56 -5.03 -18.90
N GLN A 64 1.66 -5.25 -18.17
CA GLN A 64 2.95 -5.62 -18.73
C GLN A 64 2.88 -6.96 -19.47
N GLU A 65 2.24 -7.96 -18.87
CA GLU A 65 2.05 -9.28 -19.48
C GLU A 65 1.16 -9.19 -20.72
N ASN A 66 0.03 -8.48 -20.64
CA ASN A 66 -0.84 -8.29 -21.79
C ASN A 66 -0.12 -7.58 -22.94
N ALA A 67 0.68 -6.55 -22.64
CA ALA A 67 1.49 -5.86 -23.65
C ALA A 67 2.51 -6.80 -24.29
N ALA A 68 3.17 -7.64 -23.48
CA ALA A 68 4.12 -8.64 -23.95
C ALA A 68 3.45 -9.67 -24.88
N GLN A 69 2.26 -10.14 -24.54
CA GLN A 69 1.49 -11.09 -25.34
C GLN A 69 1.04 -10.45 -26.67
N LEU A 70 0.54 -9.22 -26.63
CA LEU A 70 0.12 -8.50 -27.84
C LEU A 70 1.32 -8.26 -28.79
N TYR A 71 2.48 -7.92 -28.22
CA TYR A 71 3.71 -7.81 -29.01
C TYR A 71 4.14 -9.14 -29.64
N TYR A 72 4.05 -10.23 -28.89
CA TYR A 72 4.34 -11.57 -29.38
C TYR A 72 3.41 -11.98 -30.52
N LEU A 73 2.14 -11.56 -30.46
CA LEU A 73 1.14 -11.78 -31.52
C LEU A 73 1.36 -10.93 -32.76
N GLY A 74 2.35 -10.04 -32.76
CA GLY A 74 2.75 -9.29 -33.94
C GLY A 74 2.28 -7.84 -33.99
N LEU A 75 1.61 -7.32 -32.96
CA LEU A 75 1.21 -5.91 -32.93
C LEU A 75 2.43 -5.01 -32.76
N SER A 76 2.34 -3.82 -33.33
CA SER A 76 3.34 -2.77 -33.15
C SER A 76 3.20 -2.11 -31.77
N PRO A 77 4.29 -1.52 -31.21
CA PRO A 77 4.23 -0.78 -29.94
C PRO A 77 3.12 0.27 -29.91
N ASP A 78 2.93 1.02 -30.99
CA ASP A 78 1.90 2.07 -31.07
C ASP A 78 0.46 1.53 -31.06
N GLU A 79 0.23 0.38 -31.67
CA GLU A 79 -1.06 -0.29 -31.62
C GLU A 79 -1.37 -0.83 -30.22
N ILE A 80 -0.38 -1.40 -29.55
CA ILE A 80 -0.49 -1.90 -28.18
C ILE A 80 -0.87 -0.75 -27.24
N LEU A 81 -0.20 0.39 -27.34
CA LEU A 81 -0.50 1.58 -26.54
C LEU A 81 -1.92 2.12 -26.75
N LYS A 82 -2.50 1.94 -27.96
CA LYS A 82 -3.88 2.33 -28.24
C LYS A 82 -4.91 1.34 -27.74
N LEU A 83 -4.58 0.05 -27.71
CA LEU A 83 -5.49 -1.02 -27.30
C LEU A 83 -5.59 -1.19 -25.78
N LEU A 84 -4.47 -0.98 -25.08
CA LEU A 84 -4.45 -1.13 -23.64
C LEU A 84 -5.05 0.11 -22.95
N PRO A 85 -5.94 -0.06 -21.96
CA PRO A 85 -6.54 1.04 -21.24
C PRO A 85 -5.52 1.67 -20.27
N ILE A 86 -4.55 2.41 -20.81
CA ILE A 86 -3.49 3.09 -20.03
C ILE A 86 -4.03 4.39 -19.39
N GLY A 87 -5.31 4.68 -19.53
CA GLY A 87 -5.95 5.89 -19.01
C GLY A 87 -5.98 6.06 -17.48
N ILE A 88 -5.26 5.22 -16.75
CA ILE A 88 -5.07 5.35 -15.32
C ILE A 88 -3.85 6.25 -15.12
N SER A 89 -4.06 7.45 -14.64
CA SER A 89 -3.05 8.48 -14.36
C SER A 89 -1.88 8.02 -13.47
N GLU A 90 -1.95 6.81 -12.93
CA GLU A 90 -1.01 6.25 -11.98
C GLU A 90 0.03 5.29 -12.59
N MET A 91 -0.11 4.94 -13.87
CA MET A 91 0.77 3.98 -14.55
C MET A 91 1.19 4.51 -15.92
N GLU A 92 2.44 4.23 -16.29
CA GLU A 92 2.98 4.53 -17.60
C GLU A 92 3.60 3.25 -18.19
N LEU A 93 3.09 2.84 -19.34
CA LEU A 93 3.63 1.73 -20.12
C LEU A 93 4.62 2.28 -21.14
N ASN A 94 5.83 1.75 -21.13
CA ASN A 94 6.86 2.07 -22.10
C ASN A 94 7.31 0.77 -22.79
N ILE A 95 7.25 0.77 -24.12
CA ILE A 95 7.71 -0.34 -24.95
C ILE A 95 8.87 0.19 -25.78
N SER A 96 10.04 -0.44 -25.66
CA SER A 96 11.21 -0.03 -26.45
C SER A 96 11.01 -0.33 -27.93
N ASP A 97 11.72 0.43 -28.78
CA ASP A 97 11.79 0.11 -30.19
C ASP A 97 12.33 -1.30 -30.44
N PRO A 98 11.71 -2.06 -31.37
CA PRO A 98 12.13 -3.41 -31.69
C PRO A 98 13.57 -3.44 -32.23
N LYS A 99 14.40 -4.31 -31.67
CA LYS A 99 15.77 -4.53 -32.12
C LYS A 99 15.89 -5.93 -32.71
N ALA A 100 16.46 -6.03 -33.93
CA ALA A 100 16.75 -7.34 -34.52
C ALA A 100 17.96 -7.97 -33.83
N VAL A 101 17.80 -9.18 -33.33
CA VAL A 101 18.85 -9.99 -32.68
C VAL A 101 18.89 -11.35 -33.36
N LYS A 102 20.11 -11.86 -33.63
CA LYS A 102 20.31 -13.19 -34.18
C LYS A 102 20.62 -14.16 -33.04
N ILE A 103 19.74 -15.13 -32.79
CA ILE A 103 19.90 -16.18 -31.78
C ILE A 103 19.87 -17.53 -32.48
N ASN A 104 20.93 -18.33 -32.35
CA ASN A 104 21.05 -19.66 -32.99
C ASN A 104 20.70 -19.64 -34.50
N ASP A 105 21.23 -18.66 -35.24
CA ASP A 105 20.97 -18.44 -36.67
C ASP A 105 19.51 -18.04 -37.04
N ILE A 106 18.65 -17.84 -36.07
CA ILE A 106 17.29 -17.33 -36.27
C ILE A 106 17.27 -15.83 -35.99
N PHE A 107 16.69 -15.05 -36.91
CA PHE A 107 16.47 -13.63 -36.71
C PHE A 107 15.21 -13.42 -35.87
N MET A 108 15.37 -12.77 -34.74
CA MET A 108 14.29 -12.43 -33.81
C MET A 108 14.28 -10.94 -33.57
N GLU A 109 13.11 -10.38 -33.37
CA GLU A 109 12.94 -9.02 -32.85
C GLU A 109 12.76 -9.08 -31.35
N VAL A 110 13.43 -8.19 -30.64
CA VAL A 110 13.34 -8.04 -29.18
C VAL A 110 12.83 -6.66 -28.85
N ALA A 111 11.76 -6.60 -28.05
CA ALA A 111 11.31 -5.36 -27.42
C ALA A 111 11.30 -5.53 -25.91
N THR A 112 11.63 -4.47 -25.19
CA THR A 112 11.57 -4.42 -23.74
C THR A 112 10.29 -3.71 -23.32
N VAL A 113 9.45 -4.40 -22.56
CA VAL A 113 8.20 -3.87 -22.00
C VAL A 113 8.45 -3.48 -20.55
N ASN A 114 8.23 -2.22 -20.21
CA ASN A 114 8.41 -1.68 -18.86
C ASN A 114 7.17 -0.91 -18.43
N VAL A 115 6.73 -1.13 -17.20
CA VAL A 115 5.64 -0.38 -16.57
C VAL A 115 6.17 0.39 -15.38
N GLN A 116 5.94 1.69 -15.36
CA GLN A 116 6.28 2.58 -14.28
C GLN A 116 5.03 2.93 -13.49
N LEU A 117 5.09 2.76 -12.17
CA LEU A 117 4.02 3.15 -11.26
C LEU A 117 4.31 4.58 -10.78
N LYS A 118 3.46 5.54 -11.17
CA LYS A 118 3.54 6.92 -10.67
C LYS A 118 2.89 6.99 -9.30
N SER A 119 3.61 7.51 -8.32
CA SER A 119 3.03 7.84 -7.02
C SER A 119 2.15 9.07 -7.19
N GLY A 120 0.85 8.94 -6.91
CA GLY A 120 -0.07 10.08 -6.97
C GLY A 120 0.39 11.21 -6.05
N SER A 121 0.37 12.43 -6.55
CA SER A 121 0.85 13.65 -5.87
C SER A 121 0.02 14.03 -4.62
N ASN A 122 -1.04 13.32 -4.31
CA ASN A 122 -2.00 13.65 -3.23
C ASN A 122 -1.92 12.73 -2.01
N ASP A 123 -0.90 11.88 -1.91
CA ASP A 123 -0.75 11.05 -0.74
C ASP A 123 -0.39 11.91 0.49
N LEU A 124 -1.35 12.06 1.40
CA LEU A 124 -1.15 12.58 2.76
C LEU A 124 0.05 11.93 3.48
N ARG A 125 0.50 10.77 3.00
CA ARG A 125 1.74 10.11 3.41
C ARG A 125 3.00 10.88 3.07
N ASN A 126 3.02 11.66 1.98
CA ASN A 126 4.17 12.51 1.65
C ASN A 126 4.31 13.68 2.64
N ALA A 127 3.23 14.10 3.29
CA ALA A 127 3.26 15.12 4.34
C ALA A 127 3.73 14.56 5.70
N LEU A 128 3.51 13.27 5.97
CA LEU A 128 3.96 12.60 7.19
C LEU A 128 5.33 11.91 7.03
N ALA A 129 5.77 11.64 5.82
CA ALA A 129 7.06 11.03 5.50
C ALA A 129 8.20 12.05 5.31
N SER A 130 8.04 13.27 5.82
CA SER A 130 9.15 14.23 5.94
C SER A 130 10.18 13.83 7.00
N THR A 131 10.00 12.70 7.68
CA THR A 131 11.05 12.03 8.43
C THR A 131 11.83 11.12 7.50
N ASP A 132 13.10 11.41 7.30
CA ASP A 132 14.12 10.84 6.41
C ASP A 132 14.31 9.31 6.41
N PHE A 133 13.45 8.55 7.07
CA PHE A 133 13.61 7.11 7.23
C PHE A 133 12.98 6.27 6.11
N LEU A 134 12.16 6.87 5.25
CA LEU A 134 11.55 6.18 4.12
C LEU A 134 11.75 6.99 2.85
N ASN A 135 12.99 6.99 2.34
CA ASN A 135 13.26 7.24 0.93
C ASN A 135 12.55 6.15 0.10
N VAL A 136 11.23 6.12 0.17
CA VAL A 136 10.41 5.35 -0.74
C VAL A 136 10.59 6.03 -2.08
N ARG A 137 11.39 5.43 -2.95
CA ARG A 137 11.57 5.84 -4.35
C ARG A 137 10.21 6.25 -4.91
N LYS A 138 10.11 7.49 -5.31
CA LYS A 138 8.91 8.17 -5.85
C LYS A 138 8.30 7.44 -7.05
N GLU A 139 9.08 6.58 -7.68
CA GLU A 139 8.72 5.79 -8.85
C GLU A 139 9.19 4.34 -8.64
N ARG A 140 8.26 3.42 -8.64
CA ARG A 140 8.58 1.99 -8.66
C ARG A 140 8.47 1.49 -10.09
N ASN A 141 9.62 1.25 -10.70
CA ASN A 141 9.68 0.55 -11.96
C ASN A 141 9.47 -0.95 -11.69
N LEU A 142 8.54 -1.55 -12.40
CA LEU A 142 8.45 -3.00 -12.43
C LEU A 142 9.66 -3.58 -13.16
N THR A 143 10.00 -4.83 -12.89
CA THR A 143 11.09 -5.51 -13.59
C THR A 143 10.78 -5.56 -15.09
N PRO A 144 11.63 -4.99 -15.96
CA PRO A 144 11.37 -4.98 -17.40
C PRO A 144 11.38 -6.41 -17.96
N ILE A 145 10.49 -6.68 -18.90
CA ILE A 145 10.37 -7.97 -19.57
C ILE A 145 10.85 -7.82 -21.02
N ASN A 146 11.78 -8.67 -21.43
CA ASN A 146 12.21 -8.75 -22.82
C ASN A 146 11.33 -9.76 -23.56
N VAL A 147 10.68 -9.31 -24.62
CA VAL A 147 9.80 -10.15 -25.44
C VAL A 147 10.46 -10.39 -26.78
N TYR A 148 10.52 -11.63 -27.18
CA TYR A 148 11.13 -12.08 -28.44
C TYR A 148 10.03 -12.51 -29.40
N ARG A 149 10.06 -12.05 -30.64
CA ARG A 149 9.19 -12.56 -31.70
C ARG A 149 9.99 -12.92 -32.95
N PRO A 150 9.59 -13.94 -33.71
CA PRO A 150 10.24 -14.23 -34.98
C PRO A 150 10.03 -13.10 -35.99
N VAL A 151 11.05 -12.76 -36.73
CA VAL A 151 10.92 -11.80 -37.87
C VAL A 151 10.19 -12.53 -39.00
N ILE A 152 8.94 -12.19 -39.21
CA ILE A 152 8.19 -12.69 -40.37
C ILE A 152 8.60 -11.81 -41.56
N ARG A 153 9.35 -12.40 -42.46
CA ARG A 153 9.72 -11.77 -43.77
C ARG A 153 8.64 -12.00 -44.78
#